data_7d325a51ebba9363658bd5b3f39671e4
#
_entry.id   7d325a51ebba9363658bd5b3f39671e4
#
_cell.length_a   1.000
_cell.length_b   1.000
_cell.length_c   1.000
_cell.angle_alpha   90.00
_cell.angle_beta   90.00
_cell.angle_gamma   90.00
#
_symmetry.space_group_name_H-M   'P 1'
#
loop_
_entity.id
_entity.type
_entity.pdbx_description
1 polymer ?
#
loop_
_entity_poly.entity_id
_entity_poly.type
_entity_poly.pdbx_seq_one_letter_code
_entity_poly.pdbx_strand_id
1 'polypeptide(L)'
;MPASEDRALGTSAPREKRVWVGSLVVDCTDLPRMIRFWSEALHYVPARPVAPDGVILKDPAGQGPNLNLSLSGEGPLDDYRLHLDLYAWDPQGEVDRLVALGARLVRPADPQHDFVTLADPDGNLFDIIDINWPDDGSPWRFGQRP
;
A
#
# COMPACT_ATOMS: atom_id res chain seq x y z
N MET A 1 -3.23 47.96 5.00
CA MET A 1 -2.80 46.59 5.21
C MET A 1 -4.00 45.68 5.01
N PRO A 2 -4.10 44.93 3.95
CA PRO A 2 -5.16 43.92 3.86
C PRO A 2 -4.78 42.71 4.72
N ALA A 3 -5.74 42.28 5.50
CA ALA A 3 -5.66 41.08 6.31
C ALA A 3 -5.43 39.84 5.42
N SER A 4 -4.49 39.03 5.81
CA SER A 4 -4.28 37.71 5.25
C SER A 4 -5.56 36.88 5.47
N GLU A 5 -6.28 36.55 4.41
CA GLU A 5 -7.32 35.55 4.42
C GLU A 5 -6.68 34.21 4.71
N ASP A 6 -6.87 33.78 5.94
CA ASP A 6 -6.60 32.42 6.38
C ASP A 6 -7.57 31.51 5.62
N ARG A 7 -7.08 30.94 4.53
CA ARG A 7 -7.84 30.00 3.72
C ARG A 7 -7.95 28.70 4.53
N ALA A 8 -9.01 28.63 5.31
CA ALA A 8 -9.41 27.40 5.97
C ALA A 8 -9.50 26.29 4.92
N LEU A 9 -8.50 25.42 4.93
CA LEU A 9 -8.51 24.18 4.15
C LEU A 9 -9.77 23.41 4.56
N GLY A 10 -10.65 23.25 3.59
CA GLY A 10 -11.97 22.66 3.79
C GLY A 10 -11.90 21.34 4.55
N THR A 11 -12.92 21.12 5.35
CA THR A 11 -13.18 19.89 6.10
C THR A 11 -12.96 18.69 5.20
N SER A 12 -11.86 17.98 5.42
CA SER A 12 -11.59 16.71 4.72
C SER A 12 -12.71 15.72 5.04
N ALA A 13 -13.21 15.02 4.03
CA ALA A 13 -14.15 13.91 4.22
C ALA A 13 -13.66 12.96 5.33
N PRO A 14 -14.56 12.34 6.09
CA PRO A 14 -14.17 11.41 7.14
C PRO A 14 -13.14 10.42 6.62
N ARG A 15 -12.04 10.19 7.37
CA ARG A 15 -10.95 9.30 6.96
C ARG A 15 -11.44 7.89 6.63
N GLU A 16 -12.49 7.44 7.26
CA GLU A 16 -13.12 6.13 7.08
C GLU A 16 -13.64 5.88 5.66
N LYS A 17 -13.88 6.94 4.89
CA LYS A 17 -14.36 6.85 3.51
C LYS A 17 -13.29 7.16 2.46
N ARG A 18 -12.04 7.27 2.89
CA ARG A 18 -10.94 7.57 1.97
C ARG A 18 -10.15 6.32 1.65
N VAL A 19 -9.79 6.20 0.40
CA VAL A 19 -8.79 5.25 -0.10
C VAL A 19 -7.61 6.04 -0.66
N TRP A 20 -6.41 5.53 -0.48
CA TRP A 20 -5.19 6.17 -1.00
C TRP A 20 -4.15 5.13 -1.38
N VAL A 21 -3.21 5.53 -2.21
CA VAL A 21 -2.05 4.69 -2.53
C VAL A 21 -1.14 4.64 -1.30
N GLY A 22 -1.14 3.49 -0.63
CA GLY A 22 -0.34 3.28 0.58
C GLY A 22 1.04 2.75 0.28
N SER A 23 1.15 1.77 -0.61
CA SER A 23 2.41 1.18 -1.02
C SER A 23 2.46 0.91 -2.51
N LEU A 24 3.67 1.01 -3.04
CA LEU A 24 4.09 0.35 -4.28
C LEU A 24 4.76 -0.97 -3.87
N VAL A 25 4.25 -2.09 -4.36
CA VAL A 25 4.80 -3.41 -4.06
C VAL A 25 5.66 -3.88 -5.21
N VAL A 26 6.89 -4.23 -4.91
CA VAL A 26 7.87 -4.71 -5.89
C VAL A 26 8.37 -6.08 -5.46
N ASP A 27 8.12 -7.09 -6.27
CA ASP A 27 8.68 -8.42 -6.06
C ASP A 27 10.15 -8.45 -6.47
N CYS A 28 10.95 -9.14 -5.67
CA CYS A 28 12.39 -9.25 -5.90
C CYS A 28 12.91 -10.64 -5.60
N THR A 29 14.10 -10.95 -6.09
CA THR A 29 14.79 -12.22 -5.88
C THR A 29 16.00 -12.11 -4.97
N ASP A 30 16.48 -10.89 -4.70
CA ASP A 30 17.60 -10.59 -3.80
C ASP A 30 17.20 -9.41 -2.90
N LEU A 31 16.57 -9.73 -1.79
CA LEU A 31 16.04 -8.71 -0.87
C LEU A 31 17.12 -7.79 -0.29
N PRO A 32 18.27 -8.27 0.22
CA PRO A 32 19.30 -7.37 0.76
C PRO A 32 19.85 -6.38 -0.28
N ARG A 33 20.01 -6.81 -1.52
CA ARG A 33 20.46 -5.96 -2.62
C ARG A 33 19.43 -4.89 -2.95
N MET A 34 18.14 -5.27 -2.99
CA MET A 34 17.05 -4.35 -3.28
C MET A 34 16.83 -3.34 -2.16
N ILE A 35 16.99 -3.75 -0.90
CA ILE A 35 16.94 -2.83 0.24
C ILE A 35 18.02 -1.76 0.11
N ARG A 36 19.27 -2.15 -0.12
CA ARG A 36 20.36 -1.17 -0.28
C ARG A 36 20.10 -0.20 -1.42
N PHE A 37 19.73 -0.73 -2.59
CA PHE A 37 19.48 0.10 -3.77
C PHE A 37 18.37 1.14 -3.52
N TRP A 38 17.20 0.68 -3.08
CA TRP A 38 16.07 1.59 -2.93
C TRP A 38 16.17 2.53 -1.73
N SER A 39 16.80 2.09 -0.64
CA SER A 39 17.08 2.95 0.50
C SER A 39 18.00 4.11 0.10
N GLU A 40 19.02 3.86 -0.69
CA GLU A 40 19.94 4.91 -1.18
C GLU A 40 19.28 5.78 -2.26
N ALA A 41 18.59 5.15 -3.23
CA ALA A 41 17.97 5.88 -4.34
C ALA A 41 16.88 6.85 -3.89
N LEU A 42 16.07 6.48 -2.90
CA LEU A 42 14.93 7.27 -2.43
C LEU A 42 15.19 7.95 -1.09
N HIS A 43 16.31 7.68 -0.42
CA HIS A 43 16.56 8.07 0.97
C HIS A 43 15.49 7.53 1.94
N TYR A 44 14.95 6.36 1.63
CA TYR A 44 13.95 5.71 2.44
C TYR A 44 14.60 4.85 3.53
N VAL A 45 13.86 4.64 4.61
CA VAL A 45 14.30 3.82 5.75
C VAL A 45 13.28 2.71 6.02
N PRO A 46 13.69 1.57 6.59
CA PRO A 46 12.74 0.55 7.02
C PRO A 46 11.72 1.11 7.99
N ALA A 47 10.44 0.89 7.72
CA ALA A 47 9.33 1.29 8.59
C ALA A 47 9.26 0.42 9.85
N ARG A 48 9.71 -0.84 9.73
CA ARG A 48 9.78 -1.87 10.76
C ARG A 48 11.05 -2.72 10.55
N PRO A 49 11.42 -3.59 11.52
CA PRO A 49 12.52 -4.55 11.30
C PRO A 49 12.33 -5.37 10.04
N VAL A 50 13.43 -5.60 9.32
CA VAL A 50 13.43 -6.39 8.08
C VAL A 50 13.05 -7.82 8.38
N ALA A 51 12.06 -8.36 7.65
CA ALA A 51 11.68 -9.77 7.71
C ALA A 51 12.50 -10.60 6.71
N PRO A 52 12.56 -11.94 6.87
CA PRO A 52 13.27 -12.81 5.94
C PRO A 52 12.74 -12.73 4.50
N ASP A 53 11.47 -12.42 4.34
CA ASP A 53 10.73 -12.44 3.08
C ASP A 53 10.32 -11.05 2.57
N GLY A 54 10.70 -9.96 3.27
CA GLY A 54 10.43 -8.62 2.79
C GLY A 54 10.66 -7.49 3.79
N VAL A 55 10.39 -6.27 3.31
CA VAL A 55 10.52 -5.04 4.09
C VAL A 55 9.62 -3.96 3.51
N ILE A 56 9.09 -3.12 4.37
CA ILE A 56 8.46 -1.86 3.97
C ILE A 56 9.46 -0.73 4.20
N LEU A 57 9.84 -0.06 3.12
CA LEU A 57 10.63 1.17 3.17
C LEU A 57 9.67 2.36 3.16
N LYS A 58 9.95 3.35 3.99
CA LYS A 58 9.15 4.57 4.09
C LYS A 58 9.98 5.81 3.86
N ASP A 59 9.32 6.84 3.34
CA ASP A 59 9.85 8.19 3.34
C ASP A 59 9.89 8.74 4.77
N PRO A 60 11.08 9.08 5.33
CA PRO A 60 11.17 9.69 6.66
C PRO A 60 10.40 11.00 6.79
N ALA A 61 10.24 11.74 5.67
CA ALA A 61 9.47 12.98 5.62
C ALA A 61 7.95 12.74 5.51
N GLY A 62 7.52 11.50 5.26
CA GLY A 62 6.09 11.15 5.16
C GLY A 62 5.37 11.73 3.94
N GLN A 63 6.08 12.11 2.88
CA GLN A 63 5.52 12.75 1.70
C GLN A 63 5.26 11.78 0.54
N GLY A 64 5.98 10.68 0.51
CA GLY A 64 5.85 9.65 -0.52
C GLY A 64 5.09 8.41 -0.04
N PRO A 65 4.61 7.56 -0.96
CA PRO A 65 4.06 6.26 -0.62
C PRO A 65 5.16 5.34 -0.08
N ASN A 66 4.77 4.34 0.70
CA ASN A 66 5.70 3.28 1.09
C ASN A 66 6.14 2.46 -0.14
N LEU A 67 7.33 1.91 -0.07
CA LEU A 67 7.83 0.91 -1.00
C LEU A 67 7.95 -0.43 -0.26
N ASN A 68 7.12 -1.38 -0.65
CA ASN A 68 7.13 -2.73 -0.10
C ASN A 68 7.97 -3.63 -1.01
N LEU A 69 9.08 -4.14 -0.52
CA LEU A 69 9.91 -5.11 -1.21
C LEU A 69 9.55 -6.51 -0.70
N SER A 70 9.06 -7.34 -1.60
CA SER A 70 8.60 -8.70 -1.30
C SER A 70 9.52 -9.71 -1.99
N LEU A 71 10.11 -10.62 -1.22
CA LEU A 71 10.92 -11.70 -1.77
C LEU A 71 9.99 -12.72 -2.40
N SER A 72 10.00 -12.81 -3.73
CA SER A 72 9.33 -13.89 -4.44
C SER A 72 10.12 -15.18 -4.32
N GLY A 73 9.41 -16.32 -4.28
CA GLY A 73 10.06 -17.63 -4.25
C GLY A 73 10.94 -17.90 -5.48
N GLU A 74 11.61 -19.05 -5.47
CA GLU A 74 12.39 -19.50 -6.61
C GLU A 74 11.49 -19.68 -7.85
N GLY A 75 11.82 -18.98 -8.92
CA GLY A 75 11.09 -19.04 -10.18
C GLY A 75 11.12 -17.73 -10.95
N PRO A 76 10.67 -17.74 -12.20
CA PRO A 76 10.52 -16.50 -12.95
C PRO A 76 9.47 -15.62 -12.28
N LEU A 77 9.80 -14.34 -12.12
CA LEU A 77 8.82 -13.35 -11.69
C LEU A 77 7.73 -13.28 -12.75
N ASP A 78 6.48 -13.39 -12.31
CA ASP A 78 5.32 -13.28 -13.18
C ASP A 78 5.03 -11.80 -13.56
N ASP A 79 3.96 -11.57 -14.29
CA ASP A 79 3.55 -10.23 -14.73
C ASP A 79 3.07 -9.33 -13.56
N TYR A 80 2.96 -9.87 -12.36
CA TYR A 80 2.51 -9.18 -11.15
C TYR A 80 3.69 -8.67 -10.29
N ARG A 81 4.77 -8.26 -10.93
CA ARG A 81 6.00 -7.83 -10.24
C ARG A 81 5.89 -6.46 -9.56
N LEU A 82 4.99 -5.63 -10.06
CA LEU A 82 4.72 -4.31 -9.53
C LEU A 82 3.22 -4.10 -9.46
N HIS A 83 2.71 -3.81 -8.28
CA HIS A 83 1.30 -3.48 -8.06
C HIS A 83 1.12 -2.40 -7.00
N LEU A 84 -0.07 -1.83 -6.94
CA LEU A 84 -0.45 -0.86 -5.94
C LEU A 84 -1.17 -1.55 -4.79
N ASP A 85 -0.85 -1.14 -3.56
CA ASP A 85 -1.70 -1.36 -2.40
C ASP A 85 -2.46 -0.07 -2.10
N LEU A 86 -3.77 -0.12 -2.18
CA LEU A 86 -4.65 0.96 -1.76
C LEU A 86 -5.10 0.69 -0.33
N TYR A 87 -4.79 1.61 0.57
CA TYR A 87 -5.21 1.49 1.96
C TYR A 87 -6.61 2.05 2.13
N ALA A 88 -7.46 1.33 2.85
CA ALA A 88 -8.84 1.72 3.07
C ALA A 88 -9.27 1.51 4.52
N TRP A 89 -10.06 2.46 5.04
CA TRP A 89 -10.74 2.33 6.32
C TRP A 89 -11.99 1.46 6.22
N ASP A 90 -12.65 1.46 5.07
CA ASP A 90 -13.80 0.63 4.74
C ASP A 90 -13.51 -0.16 3.46
N PRO A 91 -12.77 -1.27 3.54
CA PRO A 91 -12.37 -2.04 2.37
C PRO A 91 -13.54 -2.52 1.54
N GLN A 92 -14.61 -3.00 2.17
CA GLN A 92 -15.76 -3.52 1.43
C GLN A 92 -16.49 -2.41 0.67
N GLY A 93 -16.68 -1.26 1.30
CA GLY A 93 -17.28 -0.10 0.63
C GLY A 93 -16.43 0.38 -0.56
N GLU A 94 -15.10 0.34 -0.45
CA GLU A 94 -14.21 0.69 -1.55
C GLU A 94 -14.22 -0.36 -2.67
N VAL A 95 -14.25 -1.64 -2.34
CA VAL A 95 -14.42 -2.71 -3.33
C VAL A 95 -15.71 -2.50 -4.13
N ASP A 96 -16.83 -2.29 -3.45
CA ASP A 96 -18.14 -2.08 -4.10
C ASP A 96 -18.11 -0.85 -5.03
N ARG A 97 -17.52 0.24 -4.56
CA ARG A 97 -17.38 1.47 -5.33
C ARG A 97 -16.50 1.27 -6.57
N LEU A 98 -15.36 0.61 -6.43
CA LEU A 98 -14.43 0.38 -7.54
C LEU A 98 -14.97 -0.61 -8.55
N VAL A 99 -15.68 -1.64 -8.11
CA VAL A 99 -16.40 -2.55 -9.03
C VAL A 99 -17.46 -1.79 -9.83
N ALA A 100 -18.20 -0.88 -9.18
CA ALA A 100 -19.15 -0.02 -9.90
C ALA A 100 -18.48 0.91 -10.91
N LEU A 101 -17.20 1.27 -10.71
CA LEU A 101 -16.39 2.05 -11.65
C LEU A 101 -15.78 1.22 -12.79
N GLY A 102 -15.90 -0.11 -12.75
CA GLY A 102 -15.41 -1.00 -13.80
C GLY A 102 -14.27 -1.94 -13.38
N ALA A 103 -13.88 -1.95 -12.11
CA ALA A 103 -12.93 -2.95 -11.62
C ALA A 103 -13.58 -4.34 -11.55
N ARG A 104 -12.75 -5.38 -11.61
CA ARG A 104 -13.18 -6.77 -11.49
C ARG A 104 -12.58 -7.39 -10.23
N LEU A 105 -13.39 -8.06 -9.43
CA LEU A 105 -12.92 -8.82 -8.28
C LEU A 105 -12.13 -10.05 -8.77
N VAL A 106 -10.90 -10.21 -8.28
CA VAL A 106 -9.99 -11.32 -8.62
C VAL A 106 -9.83 -12.26 -7.43
N ARG A 107 -9.52 -11.73 -6.25
CA ARG A 107 -9.43 -12.49 -5.01
C ARG A 107 -10.34 -11.82 -3.97
N PRO A 108 -11.39 -12.53 -3.51
CA PRO A 108 -12.30 -12.01 -2.49
C PRO A 108 -11.62 -11.91 -1.12
N ALA A 109 -12.29 -11.25 -0.19
CA ALA A 109 -11.86 -11.19 1.21
C ALA A 109 -11.72 -12.60 1.80
N ASP A 110 -10.67 -12.79 2.57
CA ASP A 110 -10.35 -14.02 3.26
C ASP A 110 -10.01 -13.68 4.72
N PRO A 111 -10.57 -14.38 5.73
CA PRO A 111 -10.27 -14.11 7.13
C PRO A 111 -8.79 -14.20 7.51
N GLN A 112 -7.98 -14.84 6.67
CA GLN A 112 -6.53 -15.00 6.91
C GLN A 112 -5.67 -13.89 6.30
N HIS A 113 -6.28 -12.99 5.51
CA HIS A 113 -5.58 -11.94 4.79
C HIS A 113 -6.26 -10.58 4.98
N ASP A 114 -5.45 -9.53 5.03
CA ASP A 114 -5.92 -8.16 5.18
C ASP A 114 -6.19 -7.45 3.85
N PHE A 115 -6.29 -8.20 2.77
CA PHE A 115 -6.43 -7.62 1.43
C PHE A 115 -7.45 -8.33 0.55
N VAL A 116 -7.95 -7.57 -0.42
CA VAL A 116 -8.79 -8.02 -1.53
C VAL A 116 -8.11 -7.63 -2.83
N THR A 117 -7.96 -8.55 -3.77
CA THR A 117 -7.34 -8.24 -5.07
C THR A 117 -8.40 -7.92 -6.12
N LEU A 118 -8.22 -6.80 -6.79
CA LEU A 118 -9.02 -6.34 -7.92
C LEU A 118 -8.14 -6.25 -9.18
N ALA A 119 -8.79 -6.23 -10.34
CA ALA A 119 -8.18 -5.82 -11.60
C ALA A 119 -8.85 -4.53 -12.08
N ASP A 120 -8.06 -3.59 -12.60
CA ASP A 120 -8.57 -2.40 -13.27
C ASP A 120 -9.21 -2.77 -14.64
N PRO A 121 -9.84 -1.83 -15.36
CA PRO A 121 -10.47 -2.13 -16.66
C PRO A 121 -9.54 -2.74 -17.71
N ASP A 122 -8.23 -2.49 -17.63
CA ASP A 122 -7.22 -3.07 -18.53
C ASP A 122 -6.61 -4.38 -17.99
N GLY A 123 -7.01 -4.83 -16.80
CA GLY A 123 -6.56 -6.09 -16.22
C GLY A 123 -5.34 -5.96 -15.30
N ASN A 124 -4.87 -4.75 -14.98
CA ASN A 124 -3.79 -4.57 -14.00
C ASN A 124 -4.29 -4.88 -12.59
N LEU A 125 -3.55 -5.72 -11.88
CA LEU A 125 -3.92 -6.13 -10.53
C LEU A 125 -3.49 -5.08 -9.50
N PHE A 126 -4.32 -4.91 -8.47
CA PHE A 126 -4.04 -4.09 -7.31
C PHE A 126 -4.80 -4.63 -6.10
N ASP A 127 -4.33 -4.29 -4.91
CA ASP A 127 -4.92 -4.76 -3.67
C ASP A 127 -5.59 -3.62 -2.89
N ILE A 128 -6.72 -3.93 -2.28
CA ILE A 128 -7.36 -3.09 -1.25
C ILE A 128 -6.99 -3.68 0.10
N ILE A 129 -6.32 -2.89 0.92
CA ILE A 129 -5.79 -3.30 2.21
C ILE A 129 -6.66 -2.76 3.34
N ASP A 130 -7.07 -3.64 4.24
CA ASP A 130 -7.79 -3.26 5.45
C ASP A 130 -6.80 -2.73 6.51
N ILE A 131 -6.78 -1.43 6.69
CA ILE A 131 -5.91 -0.82 7.71
C ILE A 131 -6.40 -1.04 9.16
N ASN A 132 -7.62 -1.53 9.34
CA ASN A 132 -8.14 -1.89 10.66
C ASN A 132 -7.84 -3.34 11.05
N TRP A 133 -7.28 -4.11 10.13
CA TRP A 133 -6.93 -5.49 10.41
C TRP A 133 -6.05 -5.58 11.67
N PRO A 134 -6.32 -6.51 12.59
CA PRO A 134 -5.60 -6.58 13.85
C PRO A 134 -4.09 -6.67 13.67
N ASP A 135 -3.34 -5.84 14.38
CA ASP A 135 -1.88 -5.86 14.36
C ASP A 135 -1.39 -7.12 15.09
N ASP A 136 -0.92 -8.08 14.34
CA ASP A 136 -0.34 -9.32 14.83
C ASP A 136 1.19 -9.24 15.04
N GLY A 137 1.74 -8.02 14.93
CA GLY A 137 3.19 -7.80 14.98
C GLY A 137 3.92 -8.15 13.67
N SER A 138 3.19 -8.52 12.63
CA SER A 138 3.77 -8.80 11.31
C SER A 138 4.52 -7.58 10.78
N PRO A 139 5.75 -7.74 10.29
CA PRO A 139 6.51 -6.63 9.70
C PRO A 139 5.87 -6.08 8.41
N TRP A 140 4.89 -6.78 7.86
CA TRP A 140 4.10 -6.37 6.70
C TRP A 140 3.01 -5.36 7.03
N ARG A 141 2.69 -5.25 8.31
CA ARG A 141 1.64 -4.34 8.69
C ARG A 141 2.17 -2.93 8.86
N PHE A 142 1.48 -2.13 8.18
CA PHE A 142 1.66 -0.73 7.90
C PHE A 142 1.99 0.05 9.15
N GLY A 143 3.22 0.46 9.24
CA GLY A 143 3.74 1.20 10.34
C GLY A 143 3.21 2.60 10.52
N GLN A 144 2.17 3.01 9.84
CA GLN A 144 1.62 4.34 10.07
C GLN A 144 0.11 4.32 9.91
N ARG A 145 -0.55 4.16 11.04
CA ARG A 145 -1.89 4.74 11.16
C ARG A 145 -1.71 6.26 11.11
N PRO A 146 -2.40 6.94 10.22
CA PRO A 146 -2.43 8.40 10.24
C PRO A 146 -2.99 8.92 11.56
#